data_abf26b2a976a7d7e3882a6b70ad3c094
#
_entry.id   abf26b2a976a7d7e3882a6b70ad3c094
#
_cell.length_a   1.000
_cell.length_b   1.000
_cell.length_c   1.000
_cell.angle_alpha   90.00
_cell.angle_beta   90.00
_cell.angle_gamma   90.00
#
_symmetry.space_group_name_H-M   'P 1'
#
loop_
_entity.id
_entity.type
_entity.pdbx_description
1 polymer ?
#
loop_
_entity_poly.entity_id
_entity_poly.type
_entity_poly.pdbx_seq_one_letter_code
_entity_poly.pdbx_strand_id
1 'polypeptide(L)'
;MMLHIPEILSKQQVAELRQQLDSSQAWVPGQHSAGFQAQKIKNNLQIDPNSIAYQSFSAKILQALQHNILLKSAALPKHILPPLFNCYQDQGHYGNHVDNAVQYSSSIGQAIRTDVSITVFLSEPDEYAGGELIVEDNYGSHEVKLDAGDAILYPATSLHRVEAVTQGKRIAACTWIQSMVKDDWQRSMLFNLDMNIIKLRQQIGDSEEILGLTSHYHNLLRQWGDL
;
A
#
# COMPACT_ATOMS: atom_id res chain seq x y z
N MET A 1 -12.62 0.83 -0.33
CA MET A 1 -12.21 2.19 -0.76
C MET A 1 -10.86 2.12 -1.44
N MET A 2 -10.70 2.75 -2.63
CA MET A 2 -9.39 2.96 -3.28
C MET A 2 -9.00 4.43 -3.11
N LEU A 3 -7.73 4.72 -2.74
CA LEU A 3 -7.29 6.07 -2.39
C LEU A 3 -5.84 6.30 -2.84
N HIS A 4 -5.62 7.35 -3.64
CA HIS A 4 -4.29 7.88 -3.92
C HIS A 4 -3.78 8.67 -2.72
N ILE A 5 -2.59 8.36 -2.27
CA ILE A 5 -1.90 9.04 -1.16
C ILE A 5 -0.62 9.66 -1.73
N PRO A 6 -0.60 10.98 -1.93
CA PRO A 6 0.57 11.65 -2.48
C PRO A 6 1.70 11.74 -1.44
N GLU A 7 2.92 11.80 -1.93
CA GLU A 7 4.12 12.12 -1.16
C GLU A 7 4.30 11.30 0.14
N ILE A 8 4.08 9.97 0.05
CA ILE A 8 4.51 9.05 1.12
C ILE A 8 6.02 9.17 1.33
N LEU A 9 6.77 9.33 0.24
CA LEU A 9 8.19 9.65 0.24
C LEU A 9 8.41 10.92 -0.56
N SER A 10 9.27 11.81 -0.08
CA SER A 10 9.74 12.93 -0.87
C SER A 10 10.58 12.46 -2.06
N LYS A 11 10.70 13.27 -3.11
CA LYS A 11 11.55 12.95 -4.27
C LYS A 11 13.01 12.67 -3.87
N GLN A 12 13.53 13.35 -2.86
CA GLN A 12 14.87 13.08 -2.32
C GLN A 12 14.96 11.70 -1.70
N GLN A 13 13.99 11.30 -0.86
CA GLN A 13 13.94 9.97 -0.24
C GLN A 13 13.80 8.86 -1.28
N VAL A 14 13.01 9.10 -2.33
CA VAL A 14 12.90 8.18 -3.48
C VAL A 14 14.25 8.03 -4.18
N ALA A 15 14.93 9.13 -4.51
CA ALA A 15 16.22 9.10 -5.21
C ALA A 15 17.28 8.32 -4.39
N GLU A 16 17.36 8.59 -3.07
CA GLU A 16 18.27 7.87 -2.17
C GLU A 16 17.97 6.37 -2.08
N LEU A 17 16.68 6.01 -2.02
CA LEU A 17 16.25 4.62 -1.96
C LEU A 17 16.50 3.90 -3.30
N ARG A 18 16.19 4.57 -4.43
CA ARG A 18 16.42 4.05 -5.78
C ARG A 18 17.89 3.79 -6.05
N GLN A 19 18.79 4.72 -5.68
CA GLN A 19 20.23 4.52 -5.83
C GLN A 19 20.71 3.24 -5.13
N GLN A 20 20.18 2.96 -3.94
CA GLN A 20 20.51 1.77 -3.16
C GLN A 20 19.89 0.50 -3.76
N LEU A 21 18.63 0.57 -4.23
CA LEU A 21 17.95 -0.55 -4.86
C LEU A 21 18.60 -0.93 -6.21
N ASP A 22 18.95 0.06 -7.03
CA ASP A 22 19.57 -0.18 -8.34
C ASP A 22 20.97 -0.78 -8.23
N SER A 23 21.72 -0.46 -7.18
CA SER A 23 23.06 -1.05 -6.91
C SER A 23 23.01 -2.37 -6.12
N SER A 24 21.84 -2.78 -5.65
CA SER A 24 21.70 -3.96 -4.79
C SER A 24 21.90 -5.26 -5.55
N GLN A 25 22.68 -6.18 -4.96
CA GLN A 25 22.83 -7.56 -5.44
C GLN A 25 21.81 -8.53 -4.80
N ALA A 26 20.87 -8.01 -4.00
CA ALA A 26 19.89 -8.82 -3.26
C ALA A 26 18.60 -9.10 -4.06
N TRP A 27 18.55 -8.79 -5.35
CA TRP A 27 17.43 -9.11 -6.20
C TRP A 27 17.38 -10.61 -6.52
N VAL A 28 16.24 -11.25 -6.22
CA VAL A 28 15.98 -12.67 -6.46
C VAL A 28 14.66 -12.85 -7.21
N PRO A 29 14.38 -14.00 -7.87
CA PRO A 29 13.10 -14.26 -8.50
C PRO A 29 11.94 -14.13 -7.51
N GLY A 30 10.94 -13.29 -7.85
CA GLY A 30 9.83 -12.95 -6.95
C GLY A 30 8.77 -14.04 -6.80
N GLN A 31 8.86 -15.14 -7.56
CA GLN A 31 7.92 -16.26 -7.52
C GLN A 31 7.84 -16.92 -6.13
N HIS A 32 8.94 -16.91 -5.37
CA HIS A 32 9.02 -17.55 -4.04
C HIS A 32 8.10 -16.93 -2.98
N SER A 33 7.72 -15.66 -3.15
CA SER A 33 6.80 -14.96 -2.22
C SER A 33 5.33 -15.12 -2.58
N ALA A 34 5.01 -15.74 -3.72
CA ALA A 34 3.65 -15.90 -4.21
C ALA A 34 3.06 -17.25 -3.77
N GLY A 35 1.75 -17.27 -3.51
CA GLY A 35 1.01 -18.52 -3.29
C GLY A 35 1.02 -19.41 -4.53
N PHE A 36 0.68 -20.69 -4.36
CA PHE A 36 0.81 -21.74 -5.39
C PHE A 36 0.23 -21.39 -6.77
N GLN A 37 -0.93 -20.74 -6.82
CA GLN A 37 -1.54 -20.32 -8.09
C GLN A 37 -0.82 -19.09 -8.68
N ALA A 38 -0.49 -18.13 -7.84
CA ALA A 38 0.10 -16.86 -8.23
C ALA A 38 1.57 -17.01 -8.70
N GLN A 39 2.29 -18.05 -8.25
CA GLN A 39 3.65 -18.35 -8.73
C GLN A 39 3.74 -18.53 -10.24
N LYS A 40 2.70 -19.11 -10.85
CA LYS A 40 2.68 -19.44 -12.30
C LYS A 40 2.52 -18.21 -13.20
N ILE A 41 2.01 -17.13 -12.64
CA ILE A 41 1.66 -15.89 -13.36
C ILE A 41 2.48 -14.69 -12.89
N LYS A 42 3.50 -14.92 -12.05
CA LYS A 42 4.39 -13.89 -11.51
C LYS A 42 5.77 -13.98 -12.15
N ASN A 43 6.14 -12.94 -12.88
CA ASN A 43 7.45 -12.77 -13.51
C ASN A 43 8.03 -11.42 -13.10
N ASN A 44 8.77 -11.39 -11.98
CA ASN A 44 9.44 -10.19 -11.48
C ASN A 44 10.63 -10.57 -10.60
N LEU A 45 11.39 -9.57 -10.22
CA LEU A 45 12.41 -9.69 -9.17
C LEU A 45 11.90 -9.07 -7.88
N GLN A 46 12.40 -9.58 -6.77
CA GLN A 46 12.17 -9.02 -5.43
C GLN A 46 13.48 -8.94 -4.65
N ILE A 47 13.57 -7.97 -3.73
CA ILE A 47 14.68 -7.95 -2.77
C ILE A 47 14.48 -9.10 -1.78
N ASP A 48 15.53 -9.91 -1.59
CA ASP A 48 15.54 -11.01 -0.60
C ASP A 48 15.27 -10.43 0.81
N PRO A 49 14.16 -10.84 1.47
CA PRO A 49 13.83 -10.38 2.82
C PRO A 49 14.88 -10.71 3.88
N ASN A 50 15.75 -11.71 3.62
CA ASN A 50 16.82 -12.10 4.52
C ASN A 50 18.10 -11.27 4.33
N SER A 51 18.17 -10.43 3.31
CA SER A 51 19.34 -9.58 3.05
C SER A 51 19.45 -8.42 4.05
N ILE A 52 20.68 -8.01 4.37
CA ILE A 52 20.93 -6.83 5.22
C ILE A 52 20.34 -5.56 4.57
N ALA A 53 20.44 -5.45 3.24
CA ALA A 53 19.90 -4.33 2.50
C ALA A 53 18.39 -4.17 2.67
N TYR A 54 17.64 -5.28 2.66
CA TYR A 54 16.20 -5.27 2.86
C TYR A 54 15.76 -4.60 4.17
N GLN A 55 16.48 -4.86 5.27
CA GLN A 55 16.13 -4.28 6.57
C GLN A 55 16.14 -2.75 6.55
N SER A 56 17.17 -2.17 5.92
CA SER A 56 17.27 -0.71 5.76
C SER A 56 16.15 -0.15 4.87
N PHE A 57 15.87 -0.80 3.74
CA PHE A 57 14.82 -0.36 2.81
C PHE A 57 13.44 -0.45 3.46
N SER A 58 13.17 -1.58 4.11
CA SER A 58 11.91 -1.83 4.81
C SER A 58 11.65 -0.79 5.91
N ALA A 59 12.65 -0.48 6.72
CA ALA A 59 12.51 0.51 7.79
C ALA A 59 12.12 1.90 7.25
N LYS A 60 12.69 2.35 6.13
CA LYS A 60 12.37 3.64 5.51
C LYS A 60 10.90 3.69 5.04
N ILE A 61 10.43 2.65 4.36
CA ILE A 61 9.03 2.58 3.90
C ILE A 61 8.07 2.51 5.09
N LEU A 62 8.33 1.63 6.08
CA LEU A 62 7.48 1.52 7.26
C LEU A 62 7.39 2.82 8.04
N GLN A 63 8.52 3.52 8.22
CA GLN A 63 8.54 4.82 8.87
C GLN A 63 7.68 5.84 8.12
N ALA A 64 7.81 5.93 6.81
CA ALA A 64 7.02 6.84 5.99
C ALA A 64 5.51 6.55 6.10
N LEU A 65 5.12 5.27 5.96
CA LEU A 65 3.73 4.85 6.10
C LEU A 65 3.17 5.15 7.50
N GLN A 66 3.93 4.85 8.55
CA GLN A 66 3.51 5.07 9.94
C GLN A 66 3.33 6.54 10.30
N HIS A 67 4.01 7.47 9.62
CA HIS A 67 3.90 8.91 9.90
C HIS A 67 2.88 9.62 9.01
N ASN A 68 2.41 9.01 7.92
CA ASN A 68 1.45 9.63 7.02
C ASN A 68 0.05 9.70 7.65
N ILE A 69 -0.45 10.93 7.83
CA ILE A 69 -1.74 11.20 8.51
C ILE A 69 -2.92 10.69 7.67
N LEU A 70 -2.86 10.90 6.34
CA LEU A 70 -3.93 10.47 5.43
C LEU A 70 -4.07 8.95 5.42
N LEU A 71 -2.94 8.22 5.38
CA LEU A 71 -2.92 6.78 5.50
C LEU A 71 -3.54 6.31 6.82
N LYS A 72 -3.16 6.94 7.93
CA LYS A 72 -3.69 6.58 9.26
C LYS A 72 -5.20 6.72 9.31
N SER A 73 -5.75 7.81 8.80
CA SER A 73 -7.20 8.02 8.76
C SER A 73 -7.89 7.02 7.83
N ALA A 74 -7.33 6.74 6.65
CA ALA A 74 -7.94 5.88 5.65
C ALA A 74 -7.87 4.38 6.00
N ALA A 75 -6.73 3.91 6.51
CA ALA A 75 -6.49 2.50 6.76
C ALA A 75 -6.73 2.08 8.21
N LEU A 76 -6.72 3.00 9.18
CA LEU A 76 -6.83 2.73 10.62
C LEU A 76 -5.91 1.55 11.03
N PRO A 77 -4.57 1.65 10.82
CA PRO A 77 -3.69 0.51 10.92
C PRO A 77 -3.54 0.00 12.35
N LYS A 78 -3.78 -1.30 12.55
CA LYS A 78 -3.40 -2.08 13.73
C LYS A 78 -1.97 -2.60 13.54
N HIS A 79 -1.70 -3.19 12.39
CA HIS A 79 -0.38 -3.68 11.98
C HIS A 79 -0.10 -3.34 10.52
N ILE A 80 1.12 -2.93 10.22
CA ILE A 80 1.63 -2.76 8.85
C ILE A 80 2.71 -3.83 8.67
N LEU A 81 2.56 -4.69 7.66
CA LEU A 81 3.53 -5.73 7.36
C LEU A 81 4.80 -5.13 6.73
N PRO A 82 5.97 -5.78 6.86
CA PRO A 82 7.15 -5.38 6.13
C PRO A 82 6.92 -5.42 4.62
N PRO A 83 7.37 -4.40 3.84
CA PRO A 83 7.08 -4.31 2.41
C PRO A 83 7.89 -5.29 1.58
N LEU A 84 7.34 -5.74 0.46
CA LEU A 84 8.04 -6.44 -0.59
C LEU A 84 8.47 -5.43 -1.67
N PHE A 85 9.76 -5.35 -1.95
CA PHE A 85 10.30 -4.53 -3.04
C PHE A 85 10.26 -5.34 -4.32
N ASN A 86 9.54 -4.86 -5.32
CA ASN A 86 9.32 -5.53 -6.60
C ASN A 86 9.96 -4.73 -7.73
N CYS A 87 10.63 -5.43 -8.64
CA CYS A 87 11.15 -4.88 -9.88
C CYS A 87 10.58 -5.67 -11.06
N TYR A 88 9.96 -4.95 -11.99
CA TYR A 88 9.42 -5.47 -13.25
C TYR A 88 10.18 -4.83 -14.39
N GLN A 89 10.75 -5.66 -15.28
CA GLN A 89 11.46 -5.29 -16.49
C GLN A 89 11.39 -6.45 -17.49
N ASP A 90 11.73 -6.24 -18.75
CA ASP A 90 11.86 -7.31 -19.74
C ASP A 90 10.63 -8.23 -19.83
N GLN A 91 9.45 -7.66 -20.07
CA GLN A 91 8.15 -8.34 -20.04
C GLN A 91 7.75 -8.85 -18.64
N GLY A 92 8.38 -8.36 -17.58
CA GLY A 92 7.99 -8.65 -16.20
C GLY A 92 6.57 -8.22 -15.91
N HIS A 93 5.80 -9.07 -15.26
CA HIS A 93 4.38 -8.89 -14.97
C HIS A 93 3.95 -9.67 -13.74
N TYR A 94 2.75 -9.42 -13.28
CA TYR A 94 2.06 -10.24 -12.30
C TYR A 94 0.59 -10.34 -12.68
N GLY A 95 0.17 -11.52 -13.13
CA GLY A 95 -1.20 -11.76 -13.64
C GLY A 95 -2.27 -11.60 -12.56
N ASN A 96 -3.54 -11.74 -12.96
CA ASN A 96 -4.69 -11.59 -12.08
C ASN A 96 -4.60 -12.46 -10.84
N HIS A 97 -4.66 -11.84 -9.66
CA HIS A 97 -4.67 -12.51 -8.37
C HIS A 97 -5.40 -11.70 -7.31
N VAL A 98 -5.70 -12.35 -6.21
CA VAL A 98 -6.17 -11.73 -4.97
C VAL A 98 -5.11 -12.02 -3.90
N ASP A 99 -4.85 -11.06 -3.04
CA ASP A 99 -3.89 -11.20 -1.96
C ASP A 99 -4.32 -12.28 -0.95
N ASN A 100 -3.33 -12.94 -0.32
CA ASN A 100 -3.63 -13.91 0.73
C ASN A 100 -4.31 -13.21 1.90
N ALA A 101 -5.44 -13.74 2.36
CA ALA A 101 -6.23 -13.15 3.44
C ALA A 101 -5.49 -13.09 4.78
N VAL A 102 -4.48 -13.95 4.97
CA VAL A 102 -3.68 -14.03 6.20
C VAL A 102 -2.21 -14.23 5.82
N GLN A 103 -1.33 -13.48 6.46
CA GLN A 103 0.12 -13.64 6.34
C GLN A 103 0.75 -13.76 7.72
N TYR A 104 1.74 -14.64 7.87
CA TYR A 104 2.52 -14.72 9.09
C TYR A 104 3.63 -13.68 9.09
N SER A 105 3.70 -12.87 10.13
CA SER A 105 4.76 -11.89 10.33
C SER A 105 5.74 -12.39 11.39
N SER A 106 6.96 -12.72 10.98
CA SER A 106 8.02 -13.12 11.91
C SER A 106 8.43 -11.99 12.86
N SER A 107 8.37 -10.74 12.41
CA SER A 107 8.70 -9.57 13.23
C SER A 107 7.67 -9.29 14.33
N ILE A 108 6.40 -9.67 14.10
CA ILE A 108 5.30 -9.52 15.07
C ILE A 108 5.06 -10.83 15.83
N GLY A 109 5.50 -11.97 15.28
CA GLY A 109 5.34 -13.30 15.88
C GLY A 109 3.93 -13.91 15.76
N GLN A 110 3.09 -13.40 14.86
CA GLN A 110 1.70 -13.87 14.71
C GLN A 110 1.18 -13.79 13.27
N ALA A 111 0.04 -14.44 13.06
CA ALA A 111 -0.71 -14.32 11.81
C ALA A 111 -1.45 -12.98 11.76
N ILE A 112 -1.32 -12.28 10.64
CA ILE A 112 -1.86 -10.94 10.39
C ILE A 112 -2.88 -11.03 9.26
N ARG A 113 -4.09 -10.53 9.49
CA ARG A 113 -5.11 -10.40 8.45
C ARG A 113 -4.74 -9.27 7.50
N THR A 114 -4.86 -9.49 6.22
CA THR A 114 -4.60 -8.48 5.18
C THR A 114 -5.92 -7.84 4.75
N ASP A 115 -6.24 -6.69 5.32
CA ASP A 115 -7.48 -5.96 5.02
C ASP A 115 -7.30 -4.98 3.87
N VAL A 116 -6.13 -4.35 3.83
CA VAL A 116 -5.80 -3.28 2.90
C VAL A 116 -4.45 -3.55 2.28
N SER A 117 -4.38 -3.43 0.96
CA SER A 117 -3.13 -3.45 0.19
C SER A 117 -2.69 -2.03 -0.10
N ILE A 118 -1.39 -1.79 -0.06
CA ILE A 118 -0.78 -0.52 -0.44
C ILE A 118 0.44 -0.76 -1.32
N THR A 119 0.53 0.00 -2.40
CA THR A 119 1.69 0.02 -3.30
C THR A 119 2.28 1.42 -3.33
N VAL A 120 3.53 1.56 -2.90
CA VAL A 120 4.34 2.77 -3.01
C VAL A 120 5.14 2.70 -4.29
N PHE A 121 4.95 3.66 -5.19
CA PHE A 121 5.68 3.75 -6.46
C PHE A 121 7.06 4.33 -6.22
N LEU A 122 8.09 3.70 -6.83
CA LEU A 122 9.48 4.12 -6.69
C LEU A 122 10.14 4.43 -8.05
N SER A 123 9.47 4.17 -9.17
CA SER A 123 9.82 4.62 -10.51
C SER A 123 8.87 5.71 -10.96
N GLU A 124 9.38 6.73 -11.67
CA GLU A 124 8.53 7.72 -12.31
C GLU A 124 7.73 7.08 -13.47
N PRO A 125 6.52 7.59 -13.78
CA PRO A 125 5.68 7.01 -14.83
C PRO A 125 6.32 6.95 -16.22
N ASP A 126 7.23 7.88 -16.52
CA ASP A 126 7.95 7.99 -17.79
C ASP A 126 9.23 7.14 -17.86
N GLU A 127 9.68 6.56 -16.75
CA GLU A 127 10.84 5.64 -16.71
C GLU A 127 10.52 4.27 -17.32
N TYR A 128 9.25 3.93 -17.55
CA TYR A 128 8.85 2.60 -18.07
C TYR A 128 7.58 2.66 -18.90
N ALA A 129 7.43 1.73 -19.84
CA ALA A 129 6.23 1.52 -20.63
C ALA A 129 5.53 0.24 -20.21
N GLY A 130 4.20 0.26 -20.15
CA GLY A 130 3.40 -0.79 -19.53
C GLY A 130 3.50 -0.71 -17.99
N GLY A 131 3.33 -1.83 -17.33
CA GLY A 131 3.52 -1.94 -15.86
C GLY A 131 2.45 -1.25 -15.03
N GLU A 132 1.31 -0.91 -15.60
CA GLU A 132 0.16 -0.36 -14.90
C GLU A 132 -0.31 -1.38 -13.85
N LEU A 133 -0.64 -0.90 -12.64
CA LEU A 133 -1.38 -1.67 -11.66
C LEU A 133 -2.87 -1.55 -12.01
N ILE A 134 -3.49 -2.65 -12.37
CA ILE A 134 -4.92 -2.72 -12.63
C ILE A 134 -5.61 -3.29 -11.40
N VAL A 135 -6.55 -2.56 -10.84
CA VAL A 135 -7.38 -2.97 -9.70
C VAL A 135 -8.82 -3.06 -10.17
N GLU A 136 -9.45 -4.20 -9.97
CA GLU A 136 -10.85 -4.44 -10.37
C GLU A 136 -11.77 -4.32 -9.16
N ASP A 137 -12.88 -3.64 -9.37
CA ASP A 137 -14.00 -3.57 -8.42
C ASP A 137 -15.35 -3.81 -9.13
N ASN A 138 -16.46 -3.64 -8.40
CA ASN A 138 -17.79 -3.83 -8.95
C ASN A 138 -18.20 -2.80 -10.02
N TYR A 139 -17.43 -1.73 -10.20
CA TYR A 139 -17.70 -0.64 -11.13
C TYR A 139 -16.79 -0.70 -12.36
N GLY A 140 -15.78 -1.56 -12.36
CA GLY A 140 -14.87 -1.77 -13.48
C GLY A 140 -13.41 -1.90 -13.07
N SER A 141 -12.53 -1.70 -14.04
CA SER A 141 -11.08 -1.75 -13.85
C SER A 141 -10.50 -0.35 -13.71
N HIS A 142 -9.65 -0.16 -12.74
CA HIS A 142 -8.93 1.09 -12.49
C HIS A 142 -7.46 0.89 -12.84
N GLU A 143 -6.97 1.68 -13.77
CA GLU A 143 -5.57 1.71 -14.16
C GLU A 143 -4.82 2.72 -13.29
N VAL A 144 -3.74 2.27 -12.64
CA VAL A 144 -2.96 3.07 -11.70
C VAL A 144 -1.49 3.08 -12.08
N LYS A 145 -0.96 4.28 -12.34
CA LYS A 145 0.44 4.55 -12.61
C LYS A 145 0.77 5.92 -12.05
N LEU A 146 1.34 5.96 -10.84
CA LEU A 146 1.55 7.19 -10.07
C LEU A 146 3.02 7.61 -10.09
N ASP A 147 3.24 8.87 -9.73
CA ASP A 147 4.56 9.45 -9.55
C ASP A 147 5.35 8.72 -8.45
N ALA A 148 6.66 8.67 -8.61
CA ALA A 148 7.55 8.08 -7.61
C ALA A 148 7.46 8.85 -6.29
N GLY A 149 7.23 8.12 -5.20
CA GLY A 149 6.96 8.65 -3.87
C GLY A 149 5.49 8.60 -3.46
N ASP A 150 4.57 8.48 -4.43
CA ASP A 150 3.15 8.33 -4.18
C ASP A 150 2.76 6.88 -3.89
N ALA A 151 1.60 6.69 -3.29
CA ALA A 151 1.05 5.37 -3.06
C ALA A 151 -0.42 5.27 -3.46
N ILE A 152 -0.83 4.05 -3.81
CA ILE A 152 -2.22 3.67 -3.93
C ILE A 152 -2.60 2.68 -2.84
N LEU A 153 -3.70 2.94 -2.16
CA LEU A 153 -4.32 2.09 -1.16
C LEU A 153 -5.61 1.52 -1.73
N TYR A 154 -5.84 0.21 -1.57
CA TYR A 154 -7.04 -0.47 -2.06
C TYR A 154 -7.38 -1.69 -1.19
N PRO A 155 -8.64 -2.20 -1.20
CA PRO A 155 -9.00 -3.38 -0.44
C PRO A 155 -8.20 -4.59 -0.90
N ALA A 156 -7.60 -5.34 0.03
CA ALA A 156 -6.83 -6.56 -0.29
C ALA A 156 -7.71 -7.68 -0.91
N THR A 157 -9.03 -7.52 -0.87
CA THR A 157 -10.01 -8.40 -1.50
C THR A 157 -10.18 -8.17 -3.00
N SER A 158 -9.61 -7.08 -3.55
CA SER A 158 -9.72 -6.73 -4.96
C SER A 158 -8.91 -7.67 -5.84
N LEU A 159 -9.51 -8.12 -6.95
CA LEU A 159 -8.76 -8.75 -8.02
C LEU A 159 -7.85 -7.71 -8.67
N HIS A 160 -6.57 -8.03 -8.81
CA HIS A 160 -5.63 -7.05 -9.39
C HIS A 160 -4.49 -7.73 -10.12
N ARG A 161 -3.78 -6.95 -10.94
CA ARG A 161 -2.61 -7.40 -11.71
C ARG A 161 -1.64 -6.25 -11.96
N VAL A 162 -0.41 -6.59 -12.33
CA VAL A 162 0.56 -5.66 -12.91
C VAL A 162 0.79 -6.06 -14.35
N GLU A 163 0.48 -5.15 -15.28
CA GLU A 163 0.70 -5.34 -16.71
C GLU A 163 2.19 -5.50 -17.03
N ALA A 164 2.47 -6.10 -18.19
CA ALA A 164 3.85 -6.34 -18.60
C ALA A 164 4.61 -5.02 -18.81
N VAL A 165 5.79 -4.91 -18.21
CA VAL A 165 6.72 -3.80 -18.47
C VAL A 165 7.47 -4.10 -19.75
N THR A 166 7.17 -3.35 -20.82
CA THR A 166 7.73 -3.57 -22.16
C THR A 166 9.02 -2.81 -22.40
N GLN A 167 9.24 -1.70 -21.69
CA GLN A 167 10.47 -0.90 -21.72
C GLN A 167 10.76 -0.35 -20.33
N GLY A 168 12.03 -0.14 -20.00
CA GLY A 168 12.45 0.44 -18.74
C GLY A 168 12.30 -0.48 -17.55
N LYS A 169 12.16 0.11 -16.36
CA LYS A 169 12.13 -0.62 -15.09
C LYS A 169 11.11 0.00 -14.14
N ARG A 170 10.10 -0.79 -13.75
CA ARG A 170 9.14 -0.42 -12.71
C ARG A 170 9.58 -0.99 -11.37
N ILE A 171 9.92 -0.13 -10.41
CA ILE A 171 10.18 -0.51 -9.03
C ILE A 171 9.06 0.01 -8.14
N ALA A 172 8.55 -0.84 -7.25
CA ALA A 172 7.53 -0.49 -6.27
C ALA A 172 7.72 -1.30 -4.99
N ALA A 173 7.29 -0.73 -3.87
CA ALA A 173 7.18 -1.42 -2.59
C ALA A 173 5.71 -1.69 -2.29
N CYS A 174 5.31 -2.95 -2.13
CA CYS A 174 3.96 -3.31 -1.76
C CYS A 174 3.92 -3.94 -0.37
N THR A 175 2.89 -3.64 0.40
CA THR A 175 2.66 -4.22 1.72
C THR A 175 1.18 -4.29 2.04
N TRP A 176 0.85 -4.90 3.19
CA TRP A 176 -0.50 -5.11 3.66
C TRP A 176 -0.67 -4.53 5.05
N ILE A 177 -1.88 -4.09 5.31
CA ILE A 177 -2.28 -3.49 6.58
C ILE A 177 -3.42 -4.32 7.15
N GLN A 178 -3.24 -4.78 8.39
CA GLN A 178 -4.37 -5.17 9.22
C GLN A 178 -4.96 -3.90 9.81
N SER A 179 -6.20 -3.64 9.48
CA SER A 179 -6.93 -2.51 10.03
C SER A 179 -7.54 -2.84 11.40
N MET A 180 -7.63 -1.86 12.27
CA MET A 180 -8.46 -1.94 13.48
C MET A 180 -9.95 -2.14 13.14
N VAL A 181 -10.40 -1.68 11.99
CA VAL A 181 -11.76 -1.87 11.50
C VAL A 181 -11.75 -2.81 10.31
N LYS A 182 -12.24 -4.04 10.48
CA LYS A 182 -12.17 -5.11 9.49
C LYS A 182 -12.98 -4.81 8.23
N ASP A 183 -14.15 -4.24 8.39
CA ASP A 183 -15.10 -4.00 7.31
C ASP A 183 -14.70 -2.78 6.47
N ASP A 184 -14.60 -2.94 5.14
CA ASP A 184 -14.17 -1.88 4.23
C ASP A 184 -15.18 -0.73 4.15
N TRP A 185 -16.48 -1.03 4.26
CA TRP A 185 -17.53 -0.03 4.25
C TRP A 185 -17.45 0.84 5.51
N GLN A 186 -17.29 0.23 6.68
CA GLN A 186 -17.13 0.94 7.95
C GLN A 186 -15.88 1.82 7.95
N ARG A 187 -14.75 1.33 7.41
CA ARG A 187 -13.53 2.15 7.23
C ARG A 187 -13.79 3.36 6.33
N SER A 188 -14.47 3.12 5.21
CA SER A 188 -14.81 4.20 4.25
C SER A 188 -15.72 5.25 4.89
N MET A 189 -16.68 4.85 5.70
CA MET A 189 -17.56 5.76 6.44
C MET A 189 -16.78 6.60 7.45
N LEU A 190 -15.91 5.96 8.25
CA LEU A 190 -15.05 6.67 9.22
C LEU A 190 -14.12 7.66 8.52
N PHE A 191 -13.47 7.24 7.44
CA PHE A 191 -12.61 8.13 6.66
C PHE A 191 -13.36 9.34 6.11
N ASN A 192 -14.53 9.13 5.50
CA ASN A 192 -15.34 10.22 4.97
C ASN A 192 -15.81 11.17 6.08
N LEU A 193 -16.20 10.63 7.24
CA LEU A 193 -16.62 11.44 8.38
C LEU A 193 -15.44 12.28 8.90
N ASP A 194 -14.26 11.68 9.07
CA ASP A 194 -13.04 12.38 9.50
C ASP A 194 -12.65 13.50 8.55
N MET A 195 -12.63 13.22 7.22
CA MET A 195 -12.31 14.24 6.21
C MET A 195 -13.33 15.39 6.21
N ASN A 196 -14.61 15.10 6.42
CA ASN A 196 -15.65 16.13 6.51
C ASN A 196 -15.49 16.98 7.79
N ILE A 197 -15.18 16.36 8.93
CA ILE A 197 -14.90 17.08 10.19
C ILE A 197 -13.70 18.01 10.01
N ILE A 198 -12.59 17.53 9.43
CA ILE A 198 -11.40 18.31 9.17
C ILE A 198 -11.73 19.51 8.27
N LYS A 199 -12.46 19.27 7.18
CA LYS A 199 -12.84 20.29 6.21
C LYS A 199 -13.76 21.37 6.82
N LEU A 200 -14.75 20.96 7.61
CA LEU A 200 -15.65 21.87 8.30
C LEU A 200 -14.89 22.70 9.35
N ARG A 201 -14.01 22.07 10.13
CA ARG A 201 -13.17 22.76 11.12
C ARG A 201 -12.30 23.84 10.49
N GLN A 202 -11.77 23.60 9.29
CA GLN A 202 -11.00 24.59 8.56
C GLN A 202 -11.84 25.79 8.09
N GLN A 203 -13.14 25.58 7.81
CA GLN A 203 -14.04 26.62 7.29
C GLN A 203 -14.66 27.49 8.39
N ILE A 204 -15.05 26.88 9.50
CA ILE A 204 -15.86 27.56 10.54
C ILE A 204 -15.23 27.53 11.94
N GLY A 205 -14.03 26.93 12.09
CA GLY A 205 -13.40 26.72 13.41
C GLY A 205 -14.08 25.62 14.22
N ASP A 206 -13.72 25.54 15.50
CA ASP A 206 -14.37 24.60 16.43
C ASP A 206 -15.75 25.15 16.85
N SER A 207 -16.78 24.33 16.70
CA SER A 207 -18.16 24.59 17.12
C SER A 207 -18.74 23.38 17.87
N GLU A 208 -19.90 23.55 18.51
CA GLU A 208 -20.59 22.45 19.21
C GLU A 208 -20.96 21.32 18.24
N GLU A 209 -21.34 21.65 17.00
CA GLU A 209 -21.66 20.66 15.96
C GLU A 209 -20.43 19.86 15.54
N ILE A 210 -19.26 20.51 15.39
CA ILE A 210 -18.00 19.83 15.09
C ILE A 210 -17.57 18.93 16.25
N LEU A 211 -17.74 19.38 17.50
CA LEU A 211 -17.53 18.55 18.69
C LEU A 211 -18.46 17.33 18.69
N GLY A 212 -19.74 17.53 18.35
CA GLY A 212 -20.73 16.46 18.21
C GLY A 212 -20.32 15.44 17.14
N LEU A 213 -19.93 15.88 15.95
CA LEU A 213 -19.45 14.99 14.86
C LEU A 213 -18.18 14.24 15.26
N THR A 214 -17.24 14.92 15.92
CA THR A 214 -16.00 14.29 16.44
C THR A 214 -16.32 13.22 17.48
N SER A 215 -17.30 13.47 18.35
CA SER A 215 -17.80 12.48 19.33
C SER A 215 -18.39 11.26 18.61
N HIS A 216 -19.19 11.46 17.57
CA HIS A 216 -19.74 10.35 16.76
C HIS A 216 -18.63 9.53 16.10
N TYR A 217 -17.63 10.18 15.48
CA TYR A 217 -16.48 9.50 14.91
C TYR A 217 -15.80 8.57 15.94
N HIS A 218 -15.44 9.10 17.10
CA HIS A 218 -14.76 8.30 18.12
C HIS A 218 -15.63 7.17 18.69
N ASN A 219 -16.95 7.37 18.81
CA ASN A 219 -17.86 6.34 19.30
C ASN A 219 -18.06 5.22 18.28
N LEU A 220 -18.16 5.55 16.98
CA LEU A 220 -18.19 4.55 15.91
C LEU A 220 -16.86 3.76 15.85
N LEU A 221 -15.73 4.45 15.98
CA LEU A 221 -14.43 3.78 16.01
C LEU A 221 -14.28 2.83 17.22
N ARG A 222 -14.80 3.21 18.42
CA ARG A 222 -14.84 2.29 19.58
C ARG A 222 -15.74 1.08 19.33
N GLN A 223 -16.87 1.28 18.65
CA GLN A 223 -17.82 0.22 18.36
C GLN A 223 -17.31 -0.78 17.32
N TRP A 224 -16.60 -0.30 16.31
CA TRP A 224 -16.16 -1.10 15.16
C TRP A 224 -14.70 -1.54 15.24
N GLY A 225 -13.91 -0.89 16.09
CA GLY A 225 -12.49 -1.15 16.22
C GLY A 225 -12.20 -2.41 17.04
N ASP A 226 -11.26 -3.22 16.52
CA ASP A 226 -10.64 -4.37 17.17
C ASP A 226 -9.15 -4.04 17.44
N LEU A 227 -8.79 -3.82 18.72
CA LEU A 227 -7.47 -3.36 19.16
C LEU A 227 -6.52 -4.52 19.51
#